data_11755c3e25e598399b95d1067b093488
#
_entry.id   11755c3e25e598399b95d1067b093488
#
_cell.length_a   1.000
_cell.length_b   1.000
_cell.length_c   1.000
_cell.angle_alpha   90.00
_cell.angle_beta   90.00
_cell.angle_gamma   90.00
#
_symmetry.space_group_name_H-M   'P 1'
#
loop_
_entity.id
_entity.type
_entity.pdbx_description
1 polymer ?
#
loop_
_entity_poly.entity_id
_entity_poly.type
_entity_poly.pdbx_seq_one_letter_code
_entity_poly.pdbx_strand_id
1 'polypeptide(L)'
;MKFVIRNCFDSARDFVYRNARPLDLARWHFHFERGGPKHLLNVLGAYQNGDGGYAHALEMDSWNPASAPIQTWAATEVLREIGFTRATHPSIRGVLRYLESGRDFSNGRWHNTVPGNRDHPHAPWWAPGTDGEIRKTWNPSAALAGFLLRFSSDGTRARDLARQVGTSACEALMRGEEAGEMHTLRCFLRLYEYAAEAGNPLGFDLEAMKGRLAAQMDACLTRETALWPTTYACLPSMFISGADSPFYPDFKALAQAECEHIINSQLD
;
A
#
# COMPACT_ATOMS: atom_id res chain seq x y z
N MET A 1 3.45 24.22 -15.25
CA MET A 1 3.31 22.78 -15.57
C MET A 1 4.61 22.36 -16.23
N LYS A 2 5.33 21.39 -15.65
CA LYS A 2 6.53 20.82 -16.29
C LYS A 2 6.09 19.56 -17.04
N PHE A 3 6.63 19.35 -18.22
CA PHE A 3 6.36 18.18 -19.05
C PHE A 3 7.60 17.29 -19.06
N VAL A 4 7.41 15.98 -18.98
CA VAL A 4 8.47 15.01 -19.24
C VAL A 4 8.82 15.12 -20.74
N ILE A 5 10.11 15.30 -21.05
CA ILE A 5 10.57 15.32 -22.43
C ILE A 5 10.39 13.94 -23.08
N ARG A 6 10.11 13.92 -24.38
CA ARG A 6 9.76 12.69 -25.10
C ARG A 6 10.85 11.60 -24.96
N ASN A 7 12.11 11.98 -25.08
CA ASN A 7 13.21 11.01 -24.98
C ASN A 7 13.25 10.31 -23.63
N CYS A 8 13.05 11.05 -22.52
CA CYS A 8 12.98 10.48 -21.18
C CYS A 8 11.82 9.47 -21.04
N PHE A 9 10.65 9.80 -21.61
CA PHE A 9 9.52 8.88 -21.62
C PHE A 9 9.79 7.63 -22.47
N ASP A 10 10.37 7.79 -23.66
CA ASP A 10 10.67 6.67 -24.55
C ASP A 10 11.73 5.73 -23.93
N SER A 11 12.78 6.27 -23.29
CA SER A 11 13.77 5.47 -22.56
C SER A 11 13.13 4.71 -21.37
N ALA A 12 12.27 5.36 -20.59
CA ALA A 12 11.54 4.71 -19.49
C ALA A 12 10.63 3.59 -20.01
N ARG A 13 9.91 3.82 -21.13
CA ARG A 13 9.09 2.79 -21.76
C ARG A 13 9.94 1.59 -22.19
N ASP A 14 11.05 1.82 -22.89
CA ASP A 14 11.92 0.75 -23.37
C ASP A 14 12.52 -0.06 -22.21
N PHE A 15 12.89 0.60 -21.11
CA PHE A 15 13.32 -0.07 -19.90
C PHE A 15 12.22 -0.96 -19.31
N VAL A 16 11.00 -0.45 -19.17
CA VAL A 16 9.85 -1.20 -18.66
C VAL A 16 9.55 -2.43 -19.53
N TYR A 17 9.52 -2.25 -20.85
CA TYR A 17 9.26 -3.37 -21.76
C TYR A 17 10.31 -4.48 -21.72
N ARG A 18 11.56 -4.16 -21.41
CA ARG A 18 12.66 -5.16 -21.31
C ARG A 18 12.71 -5.86 -19.95
N ASN A 19 12.30 -5.18 -18.87
CA ASN A 19 12.68 -5.61 -17.52
C ASN A 19 11.49 -5.81 -16.58
N ALA A 20 10.31 -5.27 -16.88
CA ALA A 20 9.18 -5.30 -15.97
C ALA A 20 8.59 -6.71 -15.81
N ARG A 21 8.13 -7.01 -14.59
CA ARG A 21 7.25 -8.15 -14.38
C ARG A 21 5.92 -7.94 -15.13
N PRO A 22 5.18 -9.00 -15.46
CA PRO A 22 3.91 -8.88 -16.17
C PRO A 22 2.93 -7.87 -15.53
N LEU A 23 2.88 -7.81 -14.20
CA LEU A 23 2.02 -6.87 -13.48
C LEU A 23 2.47 -5.42 -13.66
N ASP A 24 3.78 -5.15 -13.57
CA ASP A 24 4.31 -3.80 -13.70
C ASP A 24 4.20 -3.29 -15.14
N LEU A 25 4.34 -4.18 -16.14
CA LEU A 25 4.04 -3.88 -17.53
C LEU A 25 2.55 -3.57 -17.74
N ALA A 26 1.65 -4.33 -17.09
CA ALA A 26 0.21 -4.07 -17.18
C ALA A 26 -0.17 -2.72 -16.53
N ARG A 27 0.51 -2.31 -15.45
CA ARG A 27 0.37 -0.98 -14.84
C ARG A 27 0.86 0.12 -15.78
N TRP A 28 2.00 -0.09 -16.44
CA TRP A 28 2.49 0.83 -17.47
C TRP A 28 1.47 1.03 -18.59
N HIS A 29 0.94 -0.06 -19.16
CA HIS A 29 -0.10 0.01 -20.19
C HIS A 29 -1.34 0.77 -19.73
N PHE A 30 -1.76 0.55 -18.48
CA PHE A 30 -2.92 1.22 -17.91
C PHE A 30 -2.71 2.74 -17.80
N HIS A 31 -1.56 3.19 -17.29
CA HIS A 31 -1.31 4.59 -17.03
C HIS A 31 -0.88 5.38 -18.27
N PHE A 32 -0.13 4.77 -19.17
CA PHE A 32 0.57 5.49 -20.23
C PHE A 32 0.18 5.10 -21.65
N GLU A 33 -0.47 3.96 -21.86
CA GLU A 33 -0.74 3.44 -23.21
C GLU A 33 -2.22 3.11 -23.47
N ARG A 34 -3.12 3.78 -22.75
CA ARG A 34 -4.58 3.59 -22.88
C ARG A 34 -5.05 2.14 -22.61
N GLY A 35 -4.30 1.38 -21.84
CA GLY A 35 -4.70 0.07 -21.37
C GLY A 35 -5.93 0.17 -20.46
N GLY A 36 -6.89 -0.73 -20.64
CA GLY A 36 -8.05 -0.78 -19.75
C GLY A 36 -7.76 -1.59 -18.47
N PRO A 37 -8.55 -1.41 -17.40
CA PRO A 37 -8.32 -2.10 -16.12
C PRO A 37 -8.47 -3.63 -16.24
N LYS A 38 -9.18 -4.16 -17.24
CA LYS A 38 -9.44 -5.60 -17.40
C LYS A 38 -8.15 -6.41 -17.53
N HIS A 39 -7.20 -5.96 -18.34
CA HIS A 39 -5.93 -6.66 -18.52
C HIS A 39 -5.13 -6.68 -17.21
N LEU A 40 -5.00 -5.53 -16.56
CA LEU A 40 -4.30 -5.41 -15.28
C LEU A 40 -4.94 -6.29 -14.20
N LEU A 41 -6.28 -6.28 -14.08
CA LEU A 41 -7.00 -7.13 -13.13
C LEU A 41 -6.80 -8.63 -13.40
N ASN A 42 -6.71 -9.04 -14.67
CA ASN A 42 -6.41 -10.44 -15.03
C ASN A 42 -4.99 -10.83 -14.58
N VAL A 43 -4.01 -9.96 -14.83
CA VAL A 43 -2.62 -10.21 -14.40
C VAL A 43 -2.52 -10.22 -12.87
N LEU A 44 -3.14 -9.26 -12.19
CA LEU A 44 -3.20 -9.23 -10.72
C LEU A 44 -3.87 -10.49 -10.17
N GLY A 45 -4.91 -10.98 -10.84
CA GLY A 45 -5.62 -12.22 -10.47
C GLY A 45 -4.75 -13.47 -10.44
N ALA A 46 -3.64 -13.51 -11.20
CA ALA A 46 -2.68 -14.61 -11.16
C ALA A 46 -1.93 -14.74 -9.83
N TYR A 47 -1.92 -13.68 -9.01
CA TYR A 47 -1.33 -13.66 -7.67
C TYR A 47 -2.35 -13.98 -6.57
N GLN A 48 -3.63 -14.14 -6.91
CA GLN A 48 -4.70 -14.42 -5.95
C GLN A 48 -4.93 -15.91 -5.78
N ASN A 49 -4.84 -16.39 -4.55
CA ASN A 49 -5.11 -17.79 -4.20
C ASN A 49 -6.62 -18.08 -4.07
N GLY A 50 -6.95 -19.37 -4.04
CA GLY A 50 -8.33 -19.84 -3.88
C GLY A 50 -9.03 -19.41 -2.59
N ASP A 51 -8.28 -19.13 -1.52
CA ASP A 51 -8.80 -18.56 -0.25
C ASP A 51 -9.15 -17.06 -0.37
N GLY A 52 -8.67 -16.41 -1.42
CA GLY A 52 -8.92 -15.00 -1.73
C GLY A 52 -7.81 -14.05 -1.32
N GLY A 53 -6.81 -14.50 -0.56
CA GLY A 53 -5.60 -13.75 -0.28
C GLY A 53 -4.63 -13.75 -1.46
N TYR A 54 -3.58 -12.96 -1.35
CA TYR A 54 -2.56 -12.81 -2.38
C TYR A 54 -1.21 -13.33 -1.91
N ALA A 55 -0.37 -13.75 -2.88
CA ALA A 55 0.91 -14.39 -2.65
C ALA A 55 1.82 -14.28 -3.89
N HIS A 56 2.74 -15.26 -4.07
CA HIS A 56 3.53 -15.48 -5.29
C HIS A 56 4.46 -14.32 -5.66
N ALA A 57 5.11 -13.73 -4.66
CA ALA A 57 5.99 -12.57 -4.84
C ALA A 57 5.28 -11.35 -5.46
N LEU A 58 4.01 -11.13 -5.13
CA LEU A 58 3.36 -9.84 -5.40
C LEU A 58 4.13 -8.73 -4.67
N GLU A 59 4.46 -8.94 -3.37
CA GLU A 59 5.56 -8.25 -2.70
C GLU A 59 6.87 -8.94 -3.14
N MET A 60 7.69 -8.22 -3.90
CA MET A 60 8.75 -8.79 -4.76
C MET A 60 9.81 -9.60 -4.02
N ASP A 61 10.04 -9.29 -2.76
CA ASP A 61 11.08 -9.88 -1.92
C ASP A 61 10.54 -10.90 -0.90
N SER A 62 9.32 -11.42 -1.14
CA SER A 62 8.68 -12.49 -0.36
C SER A 62 8.02 -13.53 -1.28
N TRP A 63 8.66 -14.70 -1.43
CA TRP A 63 8.30 -15.73 -2.43
C TRP A 63 7.41 -16.85 -1.90
N ASN A 64 6.88 -16.70 -0.70
CA ASN A 64 5.93 -17.66 -0.15
C ASN A 64 4.68 -17.76 -1.04
N PRO A 65 4.31 -18.96 -1.54
CA PRO A 65 3.11 -19.13 -2.38
C PRO A 65 1.80 -19.12 -1.58
N ALA A 66 1.85 -19.23 -0.26
CA ALA A 66 0.66 -19.12 0.58
C ALA A 66 0.23 -17.67 0.78
N SER A 67 -1.07 -17.43 0.86
CA SER A 67 -1.63 -16.11 1.10
C SER A 67 -1.07 -15.48 2.38
N ALA A 68 -0.74 -14.20 2.31
CA ALA A 68 -0.25 -13.44 3.45
C ALA A 68 -0.90 -12.04 3.48
N PRO A 69 -1.11 -11.45 4.68
CA PRO A 69 -1.72 -10.12 4.80
C PRO A 69 -0.93 -9.03 4.07
N ILE A 70 0.41 -9.08 4.12
CA ILE A 70 1.26 -8.10 3.44
C ILE A 70 1.13 -8.17 1.91
N GLN A 71 1.10 -9.38 1.34
CA GLN A 71 0.89 -9.60 -0.08
C GLN A 71 -0.52 -9.16 -0.50
N THR A 72 -1.51 -9.41 0.36
CA THR A 72 -2.90 -8.99 0.14
C THR A 72 -3.03 -7.47 0.19
N TRP A 73 -2.32 -6.80 1.10
CA TRP A 73 -2.24 -5.34 1.10
C TRP A 73 -1.61 -4.80 -0.19
N ALA A 74 -0.51 -5.37 -0.67
CA ALA A 74 0.09 -4.96 -1.95
C ALA A 74 -0.93 -5.03 -3.11
N ALA A 75 -1.79 -6.06 -3.14
CA ALA A 75 -2.87 -6.12 -4.13
C ALA A 75 -3.90 -4.99 -3.97
N THR A 76 -4.25 -4.62 -2.73
CA THR A 76 -5.19 -3.51 -2.50
C THR A 76 -4.61 -2.17 -2.93
N GLU A 77 -3.28 -1.98 -2.86
CA GLU A 77 -2.61 -0.79 -3.38
C GLU A 77 -2.70 -0.71 -4.91
N VAL A 78 -2.53 -1.83 -5.63
CA VAL A 78 -2.73 -1.88 -7.08
C VAL A 78 -4.18 -1.57 -7.46
N LEU A 79 -5.17 -2.13 -6.74
CA LEU A 79 -6.59 -1.83 -6.97
C LEU A 79 -6.89 -0.35 -6.73
N ARG A 80 -6.30 0.25 -5.70
CA ARG A 80 -6.44 1.67 -5.39
C ARG A 80 -5.79 2.55 -6.47
N GLU A 81 -4.59 2.22 -6.91
CA GLU A 81 -3.84 2.92 -7.95
C GLU A 81 -4.65 3.11 -9.24
N ILE A 82 -5.42 2.09 -9.62
CA ILE A 82 -6.27 2.15 -10.82
C ILE A 82 -7.69 2.67 -10.54
N GLY A 83 -7.96 3.18 -9.35
CA GLY A 83 -9.28 3.69 -8.97
C GLY A 83 -10.38 2.63 -8.99
N PHE A 84 -10.07 1.37 -8.70
CA PHE A 84 -11.01 0.27 -8.83
C PHE A 84 -11.94 0.17 -7.62
N THR A 85 -13.25 0.40 -7.84
CA THR A 85 -14.25 0.52 -6.77
C THR A 85 -15.39 -0.50 -6.81
N ARG A 86 -15.37 -1.46 -7.76
CA ARG A 86 -16.45 -2.45 -7.90
C ARG A 86 -16.40 -3.50 -6.78
N ALA A 87 -17.10 -3.29 -5.68
CA ALA A 87 -17.13 -4.19 -4.52
C ALA A 87 -17.55 -5.64 -4.84
N THR A 88 -18.34 -5.85 -5.89
CA THR A 88 -18.80 -7.18 -6.33
C THR A 88 -17.77 -7.96 -7.15
N HIS A 89 -16.64 -7.34 -7.51
CA HIS A 89 -15.61 -8.01 -8.31
C HIS A 89 -14.94 -9.14 -7.53
N PRO A 90 -14.61 -10.28 -8.18
CA PRO A 90 -13.98 -11.43 -7.51
C PRO A 90 -12.72 -11.08 -6.71
N SER A 91 -11.87 -10.20 -7.23
CA SER A 91 -10.66 -9.76 -6.53
C SER A 91 -10.98 -9.09 -5.18
N ILE A 92 -11.95 -8.17 -5.13
CA ILE A 92 -12.34 -7.51 -3.87
C ILE A 92 -13.03 -8.50 -2.94
N ARG A 93 -13.99 -9.30 -3.46
CA ARG A 93 -14.67 -10.33 -2.66
C ARG A 93 -13.71 -11.36 -2.10
N GLY A 94 -12.67 -11.72 -2.85
CA GLY A 94 -11.61 -12.60 -2.38
C GLY A 94 -10.88 -12.00 -1.19
N VAL A 95 -10.41 -10.76 -1.29
CA VAL A 95 -9.75 -10.05 -0.17
C VAL A 95 -10.64 -10.01 1.07
N LEU A 96 -11.93 -9.66 0.92
CA LEU A 96 -12.86 -9.66 2.05
C LEU A 96 -12.94 -11.05 2.71
N ARG A 97 -13.12 -12.11 1.93
CA ARG A 97 -13.19 -13.49 2.40
C ARG A 97 -11.91 -13.93 3.12
N TYR A 98 -10.74 -13.61 2.58
CA TYR A 98 -9.46 -13.93 3.21
C TYR A 98 -9.32 -13.23 4.56
N LEU A 99 -9.56 -11.93 4.61
CA LEU A 99 -9.38 -11.15 5.84
C LEU A 99 -10.40 -11.52 6.93
N GLU A 100 -11.67 -11.78 6.57
CA GLU A 100 -12.69 -12.19 7.54
C GLU A 100 -12.51 -13.62 8.04
N SER A 101 -11.74 -14.47 7.35
CA SER A 101 -11.43 -15.82 7.82
C SER A 101 -10.72 -15.82 9.19
N GLY A 102 -10.01 -14.73 9.50
CA GLY A 102 -9.17 -14.61 10.68
C GLY A 102 -7.84 -15.35 10.58
N ARG A 103 -7.52 -15.91 9.41
CA ARG A 103 -6.20 -16.47 9.15
C ARG A 103 -5.16 -15.36 9.25
N ASP A 104 -4.02 -15.68 9.83
CA ASP A 104 -2.92 -14.74 10.07
C ASP A 104 -3.35 -13.47 10.81
N PHE A 105 -4.31 -13.62 11.75
CA PHE A 105 -4.83 -12.55 12.59
C PHE A 105 -4.77 -12.95 14.06
N SER A 106 -4.12 -12.14 14.87
CA SER A 106 -4.10 -12.30 16.34
C SER A 106 -3.86 -10.97 17.04
N ASN A 107 -4.22 -10.88 18.31
CA ASN A 107 -4.03 -9.68 19.12
C ASN A 107 -4.57 -8.40 18.47
N GLY A 108 -5.68 -8.51 17.71
CA GLY A 108 -6.33 -7.38 17.05
C GLY A 108 -5.62 -6.86 15.81
N ARG A 109 -4.68 -7.62 15.21
CA ARG A 109 -3.91 -7.21 14.02
C ARG A 109 -3.70 -8.37 13.07
N TRP A 110 -3.66 -8.10 11.76
CA TRP A 110 -3.13 -9.02 10.75
C TRP A 110 -1.61 -9.05 10.82
N HIS A 111 -1.06 -10.24 10.62
CA HIS A 111 0.37 -10.46 10.74
C HIS A 111 1.13 -9.74 9.61
N ASN A 112 2.21 -9.06 9.97
CA ASN A 112 3.13 -8.48 8.98
C ASN A 112 3.95 -9.58 8.27
N THR A 113 4.37 -10.60 9.02
CA THR A 113 5.08 -11.78 8.51
C THR A 113 4.31 -13.04 8.88
N VAL A 114 4.44 -14.09 8.08
CA VAL A 114 3.77 -15.38 8.31
C VAL A 114 4.80 -16.50 8.47
N PRO A 115 4.53 -17.52 9.31
CA PRO A 115 5.49 -18.59 9.59
C PRO A 115 6.02 -19.31 8.35
N GLY A 116 5.16 -19.50 7.33
CA GLY A 116 5.54 -20.17 6.07
C GLY A 116 6.62 -19.46 5.27
N ASN A 117 6.96 -18.22 5.59
CA ASN A 117 8.07 -17.53 4.91
C ASN A 117 9.42 -18.23 5.11
N ARG A 118 9.61 -18.99 6.23
CA ARG A 118 10.84 -19.73 6.50
C ARG A 118 11.22 -20.73 5.40
N ASP A 119 10.21 -21.27 4.73
CA ASP A 119 10.40 -22.35 3.76
C ASP A 119 10.61 -21.82 2.33
N HIS A 120 10.61 -20.50 2.15
CA HIS A 120 10.70 -19.86 0.84
C HIS A 120 11.68 -18.68 0.85
N PRO A 121 12.27 -18.33 -0.31
CA PRO A 121 13.13 -17.15 -0.41
C PRO A 121 12.40 -15.89 0.03
N HIS A 122 13.04 -15.09 0.88
CA HIS A 122 12.51 -13.83 1.38
C HIS A 122 13.63 -12.90 1.86
N ALA A 123 13.38 -11.60 1.84
CA ALA A 123 14.27 -10.63 2.43
C ALA A 123 14.27 -10.73 3.97
N PRO A 124 15.35 -10.34 4.64
CA PRO A 124 15.51 -10.52 6.10
C PRO A 124 14.37 -9.93 6.93
N TRP A 125 13.74 -8.85 6.49
CA TRP A 125 12.60 -8.23 7.19
C TRP A 125 11.30 -9.03 7.10
N TRP A 126 11.18 -9.99 6.17
CA TRP A 126 10.06 -10.94 6.08
C TRP A 126 10.31 -12.24 6.84
N ALA A 127 11.47 -12.38 7.49
CA ALA A 127 11.73 -13.52 8.35
C ALA A 127 10.76 -13.50 9.55
N PRO A 128 10.03 -14.60 9.80
CA PRO A 128 9.24 -14.71 11.02
C PRO A 128 10.17 -14.79 12.23
N GLY A 129 9.73 -14.27 13.38
CA GLY A 129 10.48 -14.34 14.65
C GLY A 129 10.84 -15.78 15.03
N THR A 130 11.89 -15.96 15.83
CA THR A 130 12.43 -17.29 16.20
C THR A 130 11.43 -18.16 16.95
N ASP A 131 10.53 -17.57 17.72
CA ASP A 131 9.53 -18.26 18.54
C ASP A 131 8.10 -18.09 18.02
N GLY A 132 7.93 -17.79 16.72
CA GLY A 132 6.63 -17.45 16.16
C GLY A 132 6.13 -16.07 16.64
N GLU A 133 7.01 -15.26 17.20
CA GLU A 133 6.67 -13.91 17.62
C GLU A 133 6.30 -13.08 16.39
N ILE A 134 5.04 -12.65 16.38
CA ILE A 134 4.49 -11.80 15.34
C ILE A 134 4.83 -10.36 15.69
N ARG A 135 5.44 -9.66 14.76
CA ARG A 135 5.73 -8.23 14.94
C ARG A 135 4.44 -7.48 15.24
N LYS A 136 4.40 -6.78 16.34
CA LYS A 136 3.28 -5.94 16.77
C LYS A 136 3.33 -4.61 16.04
N THR A 137 3.11 -4.61 14.74
CA THR A 137 3.09 -3.41 13.90
C THR A 137 1.69 -3.16 13.32
N TRP A 138 1.39 -1.90 12.96
CA TRP A 138 0.18 -1.55 12.23
C TRP A 138 0.30 -1.74 10.71
N ASN A 139 1.47 -2.09 10.22
CA ASN A 139 1.72 -2.51 8.83
C ASN A 139 1.48 -4.05 8.72
N PRO A 140 0.51 -4.55 7.92
CA PRO A 140 -0.44 -3.82 7.05
C PRO A 140 -1.82 -3.58 7.67
N SER A 141 -2.01 -3.82 8.97
CA SER A 141 -3.32 -3.92 9.62
C SER A 141 -4.18 -2.65 9.47
N ALA A 142 -3.58 -1.47 9.60
CA ALA A 142 -4.32 -0.21 9.46
C ALA A 142 -4.89 -0.04 8.04
N ALA A 143 -4.10 -0.32 7.00
CA ALA A 143 -4.53 -0.22 5.62
C ALA A 143 -5.62 -1.25 5.27
N LEU A 144 -5.46 -2.50 5.75
CA LEU A 144 -6.45 -3.56 5.54
C LEU A 144 -7.78 -3.26 6.26
N ALA A 145 -7.73 -2.68 7.46
CA ALA A 145 -8.93 -2.20 8.14
C ALA A 145 -9.64 -1.11 7.32
N GLY A 146 -8.90 -0.14 6.78
CA GLY A 146 -9.42 0.87 5.87
C GLY A 146 -10.10 0.25 4.64
N PHE A 147 -9.46 -0.72 4.00
CA PHE A 147 -10.04 -1.44 2.86
C PHE A 147 -11.35 -2.12 3.25
N LEU A 148 -11.41 -2.80 4.40
CA LEU A 148 -12.64 -3.39 4.89
C LEU A 148 -13.74 -2.35 5.18
N LEU A 149 -13.40 -1.18 5.74
CA LEU A 149 -14.36 -0.08 5.95
C LEU A 149 -14.99 0.35 4.63
N ARG A 150 -14.23 0.39 3.55
CA ARG A 150 -14.70 0.85 2.23
C ARG A 150 -15.57 -0.17 1.52
N PHE A 151 -15.23 -1.47 1.61
CA PHE A 151 -15.80 -2.50 0.75
C PHE A 151 -16.68 -3.53 1.43
N SER A 152 -16.68 -3.65 2.76
CA SER A 152 -17.56 -4.58 3.48
C SER A 152 -18.93 -3.98 3.76
N SER A 153 -19.92 -4.85 3.89
CA SER A 153 -21.28 -4.47 4.26
C SER A 153 -21.49 -4.54 5.78
N ASP A 154 -22.43 -3.77 6.29
CA ASP A 154 -22.83 -3.85 7.70
C ASP A 154 -23.42 -5.23 8.03
N GLY A 155 -23.19 -5.69 9.26
CA GLY A 155 -23.59 -7.01 9.74
C GLY A 155 -22.70 -8.16 9.28
N THR A 156 -21.58 -7.88 8.61
CA THR A 156 -20.57 -8.90 8.25
C THR A 156 -19.41 -8.92 9.24
N ARG A 157 -18.77 -10.08 9.40
CA ARG A 157 -17.54 -10.21 10.20
C ARG A 157 -16.43 -9.30 9.68
N ALA A 158 -16.33 -9.12 8.37
CA ALA A 158 -15.38 -8.18 7.76
C ALA A 158 -15.59 -6.75 8.29
N ARG A 159 -16.85 -6.30 8.42
CA ARG A 159 -17.18 -4.98 8.97
C ARG A 159 -16.85 -4.89 10.47
N ASP A 160 -17.07 -5.94 11.23
CA ASP A 160 -16.75 -5.97 12.66
C ASP A 160 -15.24 -5.90 12.89
N LEU A 161 -14.45 -6.65 12.11
CA LEU A 161 -12.99 -6.55 12.11
C LEU A 161 -12.51 -5.15 11.68
N ALA A 162 -13.13 -4.56 10.67
CA ALA A 162 -12.82 -3.20 10.24
C ALA A 162 -13.02 -2.17 11.37
N ARG A 163 -14.11 -2.28 12.13
CA ARG A 163 -14.38 -1.44 13.30
C ARG A 163 -13.35 -1.66 14.40
N GLN A 164 -13.13 -2.90 14.78
CA GLN A 164 -12.19 -3.25 15.85
C GLN A 164 -10.78 -2.74 15.54
N VAL A 165 -10.24 -3.15 14.40
CA VAL A 165 -8.85 -2.83 14.01
C VAL A 165 -8.71 -1.35 13.66
N GLY A 166 -9.67 -0.78 12.93
CA GLY A 166 -9.65 0.62 12.53
C GLY A 166 -9.69 1.60 13.70
N THR A 167 -10.53 1.33 14.71
CA THR A 167 -10.57 2.15 15.92
C THR A 167 -9.23 2.08 16.68
N SER A 168 -8.71 0.87 16.92
CA SER A 168 -7.42 0.70 17.61
C SER A 168 -6.25 1.31 16.83
N ALA A 169 -6.27 1.24 15.49
CA ALA A 169 -5.25 1.85 14.64
C ALA A 169 -5.33 3.39 14.66
N CYS A 170 -6.55 3.95 14.63
CA CYS A 170 -6.73 5.39 14.76
C CYS A 170 -6.21 5.91 16.11
N GLU A 171 -6.55 5.23 17.21
CA GLU A 171 -6.04 5.57 18.54
C GLU A 171 -4.50 5.50 18.60
N ALA A 172 -3.91 4.46 18.01
CA ALA A 172 -2.45 4.29 17.94
C ALA A 172 -1.78 5.44 17.16
N LEU A 173 -2.34 5.83 16.01
CA LEU A 173 -1.89 7.00 15.25
C LEU A 173 -1.92 8.27 16.13
N MET A 174 -3.03 8.50 16.82
CA MET A 174 -3.20 9.69 17.66
C MET A 174 -2.24 9.71 18.85
N ARG A 175 -1.89 8.55 19.41
CA ARG A 175 -0.83 8.44 20.45
C ARG A 175 0.59 8.55 19.89
N GLY A 176 0.78 8.47 18.57
CA GLY A 176 2.09 8.50 17.92
C GLY A 176 2.85 7.19 17.97
N GLU A 177 2.15 6.06 18.08
CA GLU A 177 2.78 4.74 17.97
C GLU A 177 3.43 4.57 16.59
N GLU A 178 4.62 3.96 16.57
CA GLU A 178 5.42 3.72 15.35
C GLU A 178 5.71 5.01 14.53
N ALA A 179 5.75 6.17 15.19
CA ALA A 179 6.11 7.43 14.56
C ALA A 179 7.52 7.32 13.95
N GLY A 180 7.66 7.79 12.69
CA GLY A 180 8.92 7.71 11.95
C GLY A 180 9.12 6.42 11.14
N GLU A 181 8.23 5.43 11.25
CA GLU A 181 8.25 4.23 10.39
C GLU A 181 7.35 4.48 9.17
N MET A 182 7.98 4.73 8.00
CA MET A 182 7.29 5.18 6.79
C MET A 182 6.25 4.19 6.25
N HIS A 183 6.49 2.88 6.37
CA HIS A 183 5.56 1.86 5.87
C HIS A 183 4.30 1.77 6.74
N THR A 184 4.44 1.87 8.05
CA THR A 184 3.30 1.95 8.97
C THR A 184 2.53 3.24 8.77
N LEU A 185 3.24 4.36 8.60
CA LEU A 185 2.61 5.65 8.34
C LEU A 185 1.78 5.64 7.05
N ARG A 186 2.28 4.97 5.99
CA ARG A 186 1.52 4.72 4.77
C ARG A 186 0.24 3.91 5.04
N CYS A 187 0.28 2.93 5.94
CA CYS A 187 -0.90 2.15 6.30
C CYS A 187 -1.94 2.99 7.06
N PHE A 188 -1.51 3.88 7.96
CA PHE A 188 -2.40 4.84 8.61
C PHE A 188 -3.00 5.84 7.62
N LEU A 189 -2.22 6.30 6.64
CA LEU A 189 -2.72 7.14 5.55
C LEU A 189 -3.83 6.44 4.78
N ARG A 190 -3.68 5.15 4.45
CA ARG A 190 -4.71 4.36 3.78
C ARG A 190 -5.97 4.19 4.64
N LEU A 191 -5.82 4.00 5.94
CA LEU A 191 -6.97 3.98 6.87
C LEU A 191 -7.75 5.30 6.81
N TYR A 192 -7.05 6.44 6.88
CA TYR A 192 -7.65 7.76 6.77
C TYR A 192 -8.40 7.95 5.45
N GLU A 193 -7.76 7.67 4.33
CA GLU A 193 -8.33 7.84 2.99
C GLU A 193 -9.57 6.96 2.78
N TYR A 194 -9.50 5.67 3.13
CA TYR A 194 -10.64 4.77 3.02
C TYR A 194 -11.79 5.11 3.98
N ALA A 195 -11.48 5.57 5.19
CA ALA A 195 -12.50 6.05 6.14
C ALA A 195 -13.22 7.28 5.58
N ALA A 196 -12.50 8.24 5.02
CA ALA A 196 -13.09 9.42 4.38
C ALA A 196 -13.96 9.04 3.18
N GLU A 197 -13.47 8.18 2.28
CA GLU A 197 -14.21 7.69 1.10
C GLU A 197 -15.46 6.88 1.46
N ALA A 198 -15.47 6.20 2.59
CA ALA A 198 -16.62 5.45 3.09
C ALA A 198 -17.64 6.31 3.83
N GLY A 199 -17.45 7.63 3.90
CA GLY A 199 -18.32 8.53 4.67
C GLY A 199 -18.06 8.49 6.18
N ASN A 200 -16.86 8.10 6.58
CA ASN A 200 -16.41 8.05 7.99
C ASN A 200 -17.32 7.22 8.92
N PRO A 201 -17.55 5.95 8.65
CA PRO A 201 -18.54 5.14 9.36
C PRO A 201 -18.19 4.87 10.83
N LEU A 202 -16.96 5.20 11.25
CA LEU A 202 -16.50 5.06 12.64
C LEU A 202 -16.49 6.38 13.42
N GLY A 203 -16.86 7.50 12.76
CA GLY A 203 -16.91 8.81 13.41
C GLY A 203 -15.52 9.33 13.84
N PHE A 204 -14.47 9.02 13.12
CA PHE A 204 -13.13 9.55 13.39
C PHE A 204 -13.10 11.07 13.24
N ASP A 205 -12.31 11.75 14.07
CA ASP A 205 -11.93 13.13 13.80
C ASP A 205 -10.92 13.16 12.64
N LEU A 206 -11.44 13.25 11.41
CA LEU A 206 -10.63 13.22 10.19
C LEU A 206 -9.70 14.43 10.09
N GLU A 207 -10.05 15.58 10.62
CA GLU A 207 -9.17 16.75 10.62
C GLU A 207 -8.00 16.56 11.59
N ALA A 208 -8.25 16.03 12.78
CA ALA A 208 -7.19 15.68 13.71
C ALA A 208 -6.28 14.57 13.16
N MET A 209 -6.85 13.53 12.53
CA MET A 209 -6.08 12.48 11.85
C MET A 209 -5.20 13.06 10.73
N LYS A 210 -5.74 13.94 9.89
CA LYS A 210 -5.01 14.59 8.80
C LYS A 210 -3.84 15.43 9.34
N GLY A 211 -4.09 16.25 10.36
CA GLY A 211 -3.04 17.04 11.00
C GLY A 211 -1.93 16.17 11.60
N ARG A 212 -2.31 15.05 12.26
CA ARG A 212 -1.35 14.10 12.83
C ARG A 212 -0.53 13.41 11.76
N LEU A 213 -1.17 12.93 10.68
CA LEU A 213 -0.49 12.34 9.54
C LEU A 213 0.47 13.32 8.88
N ALA A 214 0.05 14.55 8.59
CA ALA A 214 0.91 15.57 7.98
C ALA A 214 2.16 15.83 8.82
N ALA A 215 2.02 15.96 10.15
CA ALA A 215 3.14 16.16 11.05
C ALA A 215 4.12 14.97 11.07
N GLN A 216 3.60 13.73 11.06
CA GLN A 216 4.46 12.53 11.02
C GLN A 216 5.12 12.35 9.65
N MET A 217 4.43 12.64 8.56
CA MET A 217 5.00 12.64 7.21
C MET A 217 6.15 13.64 7.11
N ASP A 218 5.94 14.87 7.62
CA ASP A 218 6.95 15.92 7.64
C ASP A 218 8.23 15.47 8.37
N ALA A 219 8.06 14.84 9.52
CA ALA A 219 9.17 14.31 10.32
C ALA A 219 9.87 13.11 9.68
N CYS A 220 9.17 12.32 8.83
CA CYS A 220 9.67 11.12 8.21
C CYS A 220 10.41 11.41 6.89
N LEU A 221 9.99 12.43 6.14
CA LEU A 221 10.51 12.75 4.82
C LEU A 221 11.99 13.17 4.84
N THR A 222 12.78 12.52 3.98
CA THR A 222 14.17 12.89 3.76
C THR A 222 14.26 14.15 2.91
N ARG A 223 14.51 15.30 3.53
CA ARG A 223 14.53 16.59 2.85
C ARG A 223 15.81 16.91 2.11
N GLU A 224 16.91 16.28 2.52
CA GLU A 224 18.21 16.46 1.87
C GLU A 224 18.28 15.58 0.60
N THR A 225 18.09 16.19 -0.55
CA THR A 225 17.99 15.49 -1.85
C THR A 225 19.28 14.74 -2.23
N ALA A 226 20.43 15.17 -1.72
CA ALA A 226 21.71 14.48 -1.93
C ALA A 226 21.75 13.07 -1.28
N LEU A 227 20.92 12.82 -0.27
CA LEU A 227 20.83 11.51 0.39
C LEU A 227 19.93 10.52 -0.35
N TRP A 228 19.07 10.97 -1.25
CA TRP A 228 18.10 10.12 -1.92
C TRP A 228 18.70 8.92 -2.67
N PRO A 229 19.80 9.08 -3.45
CA PRO A 229 20.40 7.95 -4.17
C PRO A 229 21.28 7.04 -3.28
N THR A 230 21.59 7.45 -2.05
CA THR A 230 22.62 6.79 -1.24
C THR A 230 22.09 6.18 0.07
N THR A 231 20.84 6.45 0.41
CA THR A 231 20.21 5.96 1.65
C THR A 231 18.84 5.35 1.36
N TYR A 232 18.29 4.65 2.36
CA TYR A 232 16.88 4.23 2.33
C TYR A 232 15.98 5.43 2.67
N ALA A 233 15.91 6.37 1.75
CA ALA A 233 15.24 7.65 1.95
C ALA A 233 13.71 7.50 1.94
N CYS A 234 13.05 8.21 2.84
CA CYS A 234 11.60 8.40 2.78
C CYS A 234 11.27 9.53 1.80
N LEU A 235 10.76 9.17 0.64
CA LEU A 235 10.43 10.10 -0.44
C LEU A 235 8.95 10.52 -0.41
N PRO A 236 8.60 11.70 -0.94
CA PRO A 236 7.20 12.13 -1.06
C PRO A 236 6.27 11.14 -1.72
N SER A 237 6.72 10.42 -2.75
CA SER A 237 5.94 9.39 -3.45
C SER A 237 5.53 8.20 -2.57
N MET A 238 6.15 8.02 -1.40
CA MET A 238 5.71 7.07 -0.39
C MET A 238 4.28 7.36 0.09
N PHE A 239 3.89 8.63 0.13
CA PHE A 239 2.62 9.09 0.69
C PHE A 239 1.73 9.78 -0.34
N ILE A 240 2.30 10.45 -1.34
CA ILE A 240 1.60 11.32 -2.28
C ILE A 240 1.62 10.68 -3.66
N SER A 241 0.49 10.16 -4.09
CA SER A 241 0.35 9.48 -5.39
C SER A 241 0.06 10.46 -6.55
N GLY A 242 -0.36 11.69 -6.26
CA GLY A 242 -0.71 12.67 -7.28
C GLY A 242 -1.09 14.02 -6.70
N ALA A 243 -1.35 14.98 -7.58
CA ALA A 243 -1.70 16.35 -7.21
C ALA A 243 -3.11 16.48 -6.56
N ASP A 244 -3.91 15.45 -6.65
CA ASP A 244 -5.23 15.30 -6.03
C ASP A 244 -5.17 14.80 -4.58
N SER A 245 -4.00 14.35 -4.12
CA SER A 245 -3.81 13.98 -2.72
C SER A 245 -4.10 15.16 -1.79
N PRO A 246 -4.86 14.96 -0.69
CA PRO A 246 -5.14 16.01 0.29
C PRO A 246 -3.88 16.54 1.00
N PHE A 247 -2.75 15.86 0.87
CA PHE A 247 -1.45 16.23 1.43
C PHE A 247 -0.51 16.89 0.41
N TYR A 248 -0.86 16.84 -0.89
CA TYR A 248 0.00 17.44 -1.92
C TYR A 248 0.30 18.93 -1.72
N PRO A 249 -0.65 19.79 -1.30
CA PRO A 249 -0.36 21.21 -1.09
C PRO A 249 0.78 21.47 -0.10
N ASP A 250 0.85 20.68 0.98
CA ASP A 250 1.83 20.84 2.05
C ASP A 250 3.25 20.42 1.65
N PHE A 251 3.35 19.42 0.73
CA PHE A 251 4.62 18.80 0.30
C PHE A 251 4.94 19.03 -1.17
N LYS A 252 4.23 19.91 -1.84
CA LYS A 252 4.34 20.16 -3.30
C LYS A 252 5.77 20.40 -3.77
N ALA A 253 6.51 21.24 -3.07
CA ALA A 253 7.88 21.59 -3.49
C ALA A 253 8.80 20.37 -3.45
N LEU A 254 8.69 19.53 -2.41
CA LEU A 254 9.51 18.34 -2.25
C LEU A 254 9.10 17.24 -3.25
N ALA A 255 7.78 17.07 -3.50
CA ALA A 255 7.27 16.14 -4.52
C ALA A 255 7.73 16.53 -5.93
N GLN A 256 7.79 17.82 -6.23
CA GLN A 256 8.33 18.30 -7.51
C GLN A 256 9.83 18.07 -7.62
N ALA A 257 10.58 18.27 -6.53
CA ALA A 257 12.02 17.96 -6.51
C ALA A 257 12.30 16.47 -6.72
N GLU A 258 11.46 15.59 -6.15
CA GLU A 258 11.56 14.14 -6.40
C GLU A 258 11.34 13.81 -7.88
N CYS A 259 10.31 14.35 -8.51
CA CYS A 259 10.09 14.16 -9.94
C CYS A 259 11.29 14.63 -10.79
N GLU A 260 11.89 15.76 -10.46
CA GLU A 260 13.08 16.26 -11.13
C GLU A 260 14.29 15.36 -10.91
N HIS A 261 14.46 14.86 -9.67
CA HIS A 261 15.52 13.92 -9.34
C HIS A 261 15.40 12.63 -10.17
N ILE A 262 14.21 12.02 -10.21
CA ILE A 262 13.97 10.79 -10.98
C ILE A 262 14.28 10.99 -12.46
N ILE A 263 13.81 12.11 -13.06
CA ILE A 263 14.06 12.43 -14.47
C ILE A 263 15.56 12.62 -14.74
N ASN A 264 16.27 13.32 -13.86
CA ASN A 264 17.69 13.63 -14.04
C ASN A 264 18.63 12.46 -13.69
N SER A 265 18.17 11.47 -12.94
CA SER A 265 18.93 10.27 -12.59
C SER A 265 18.70 9.09 -13.54
N GLN A 266 17.87 9.28 -14.57
CA GLN A 266 17.66 8.26 -15.59
C GLN A 266 18.98 7.99 -16.34
N LEU A 267 19.40 6.72 -16.35
CA LEU A 267 20.56 6.27 -17.10
C LEU A 267 20.17 6.03 -18.56
N ASP A 268 21.12 6.24 -19.48
CA ASP A 268 20.96 6.03 -20.93
C ASP A 268 20.74 4.53 -21.28
#